data_23f31bb9eb6295241790d9e6cb26d2c8
#
_entry.id   23f31bb9eb6295241790d9e6cb26d2c8
#
_cell.length_a   1.000
_cell.length_b   1.000
_cell.length_c   1.000
_cell.angle_alpha   90.00
_cell.angle_beta   90.00
_cell.angle_gamma   90.00
#
_symmetry.space_group_name_H-M   'P 1'
#
loop_
_entity.id
_entity.type
_entity.pdbx_description
1 polymer ?
#
loop_
_entity_poly.entity_id
_entity_poly.type
_entity_poly.pdbx_seq_one_letter_code
_entity_poly.pdbx_strand_id
1 'polypeptide(L)'
;PLGEGLSQGAGLAYAFRMDGKKQRVYVLMGDGEQNEGQIWESVMWIGKEKLSNLTAVIDRNNIQIDGMTEDVMPLESLRLKYEAFGWHVLEVNGHDIAAFIGAIEEAKAIYEKPTVIIAHTIPGKGVSEIEFDYHWHGKPPSKEEAKRFMKELRSHGGKVDGEYA
;
A
#
# COMPACT_ATOMS: atom_id res chain seq x y z
N PRO A 1 -4.50 4.35 15.21
CA PRO A 1 -4.04 3.02 15.55
C PRO A 1 -3.73 2.22 14.29
N LEU A 2 -2.63 1.50 14.29
CA LEU A 2 -2.18 0.71 13.17
C LEU A 2 -3.10 -0.50 12.95
N GLY A 3 -3.44 -0.82 11.72
CA GLY A 3 -4.27 -1.97 11.36
C GLY A 3 -5.79 -1.76 11.44
N GLU A 4 -6.27 -0.65 12.00
CA GLU A 4 -7.73 -0.42 12.15
C GLU A 4 -8.41 0.06 10.87
N GLY A 5 -7.64 0.67 9.95
CA GLY A 5 -8.20 1.27 8.74
C GLY A 5 -8.96 0.27 7.87
N LEU A 6 -8.45 -0.96 7.75
CA LEU A 6 -9.09 -1.99 6.93
C LEU A 6 -10.44 -2.42 7.49
N SER A 7 -10.55 -2.63 8.79
CA SER A 7 -11.82 -3.02 9.43
C SER A 7 -12.87 -1.91 9.36
N GLN A 8 -12.46 -0.65 9.53
CA GLN A 8 -13.33 0.52 9.35
C GLN A 8 -13.81 0.64 7.91
N GLY A 9 -12.90 0.49 6.93
CA GLY A 9 -13.23 0.47 5.51
C GLY A 9 -14.20 -0.66 5.15
N ALA A 10 -14.01 -1.83 5.75
CA ALA A 10 -14.90 -2.98 5.58
C ALA A 10 -16.33 -2.67 6.06
N GLY A 11 -16.46 -2.06 7.24
CA GLY A 11 -17.76 -1.63 7.78
C GLY A 11 -18.47 -0.64 6.85
N LEU A 12 -17.74 0.37 6.33
CA LEU A 12 -18.28 1.34 5.37
C LEU A 12 -18.72 0.69 4.06
N ALA A 13 -17.88 -0.19 3.49
CA ALA A 13 -18.20 -0.88 2.25
C ALA A 13 -19.43 -1.78 2.39
N TYR A 14 -19.52 -2.46 3.52
CA TYR A 14 -20.68 -3.31 3.83
C TYR A 14 -21.96 -2.48 3.99
N ALA A 15 -21.89 -1.35 4.71
CA ALA A 15 -23.03 -0.44 4.88
C ALA A 15 -23.50 0.11 3.54
N PHE A 16 -22.61 0.55 2.66
CA PHE A 16 -22.98 1.02 1.32
C PHE A 16 -23.66 -0.07 0.50
N ARG A 17 -23.18 -1.30 0.59
CA ARG A 17 -23.82 -2.44 -0.09
C ARG A 17 -25.23 -2.71 0.45
N MET A 18 -25.41 -2.69 1.76
CA MET A 18 -26.74 -2.87 2.39
C MET A 18 -27.74 -1.80 1.99
N ASP A 19 -27.28 -0.55 1.87
CA ASP A 19 -28.07 0.60 1.43
C ASP A 19 -28.32 0.63 -0.09
N GLY A 20 -27.80 -0.33 -0.86
CA GLY A 20 -27.87 -0.33 -2.33
C GLY A 20 -27.08 0.80 -3.00
N LYS A 21 -26.15 1.40 -2.28
CA LYS A 21 -25.31 2.50 -2.75
C LYS A 21 -24.13 2.01 -3.60
N LYS A 22 -23.71 2.83 -4.57
CA LYS A 22 -22.62 2.49 -5.52
C LYS A 22 -21.24 3.00 -5.09
N GLN A 23 -21.11 3.56 -3.89
CA GLN A 23 -19.85 4.08 -3.39
C GLN A 23 -18.82 2.97 -3.25
N ARG A 24 -17.58 3.31 -3.61
CA ARG A 24 -16.41 2.46 -3.40
C ARG A 24 -15.62 2.96 -2.20
N VAL A 25 -14.95 2.05 -1.52
CA VAL A 25 -14.09 2.34 -0.38
C VAL A 25 -12.66 1.96 -0.76
N TYR A 26 -11.73 2.85 -0.51
CA TYR A 26 -10.31 2.63 -0.71
C TYR A 26 -9.60 2.71 0.63
N VAL A 27 -8.75 1.73 0.93
CA VAL A 27 -7.99 1.68 2.18
C VAL A 27 -6.51 1.58 1.83
N LEU A 28 -5.73 2.58 2.24
CA LEU A 28 -4.28 2.58 2.09
C LEU A 28 -3.65 2.05 3.38
N MET A 29 -2.72 1.12 3.23
CA MET A 29 -2.01 0.47 4.33
C MET A 29 -0.51 0.41 4.02
N GLY A 30 0.32 0.39 5.05
CA GLY A 30 1.73 0.05 4.92
C GLY A 30 1.95 -1.47 4.90
N ASP A 31 3.14 -1.89 4.47
CA ASP A 31 3.49 -3.31 4.52
C ASP A 31 3.79 -3.79 5.95
N GLY A 32 4.50 -3.01 6.77
CA GLY A 32 4.66 -3.32 8.19
C GLY A 32 3.34 -3.43 8.96
N GLU A 33 2.32 -2.69 8.53
CA GLU A 33 0.96 -2.79 9.08
C GLU A 33 0.33 -4.17 8.88
N GLN A 34 0.78 -4.93 7.88
CA GLN A 34 0.30 -6.30 7.63
C GLN A 34 0.69 -7.29 8.73
N ASN A 35 1.60 -6.92 9.64
CA ASN A 35 1.92 -7.73 10.81
C ASN A 35 0.84 -7.66 11.90
N GLU A 36 -0.10 -6.70 11.84
CA GLU A 36 -1.23 -6.61 12.78
C GLU A 36 -2.24 -7.72 12.54
N GLY A 37 -2.60 -8.47 13.61
CA GLY A 37 -3.54 -9.60 13.52
C GLY A 37 -4.90 -9.21 12.98
N GLN A 38 -5.42 -8.04 13.36
CA GLN A 38 -6.73 -7.54 12.91
C GLN A 38 -6.80 -7.26 11.40
N ILE A 39 -5.66 -7.07 10.71
CA ILE A 39 -5.63 -7.01 9.24
C ILE A 39 -6.12 -8.33 8.68
N TRP A 40 -5.57 -9.47 9.15
CA TRP A 40 -5.93 -10.79 8.65
C TRP A 40 -7.35 -11.21 9.03
N GLU A 41 -7.83 -10.82 10.21
CA GLU A 41 -9.24 -10.98 10.58
C GLU A 41 -10.14 -10.23 9.60
N SER A 42 -9.80 -9.00 9.27
CA SER A 42 -10.53 -8.18 8.30
C SER A 42 -10.45 -8.76 6.89
N VAL A 43 -9.27 -9.16 6.44
CA VAL A 43 -9.02 -9.77 5.11
C VAL A 43 -9.89 -11.01 4.93
N MET A 44 -9.93 -11.89 5.93
CA MET A 44 -10.75 -13.10 5.92
C MET A 44 -12.25 -12.76 5.82
N TRP A 45 -12.72 -11.80 6.61
CA TRP A 45 -14.13 -11.41 6.60
C TRP A 45 -14.55 -10.72 5.31
N ILE A 46 -13.73 -9.79 4.80
CA ILE A 46 -13.94 -9.07 3.54
C ILE A 46 -14.01 -10.04 2.37
N GLY A 47 -13.11 -11.04 2.33
CA GLY A 47 -13.11 -12.10 1.32
C GLY A 47 -14.36 -12.97 1.39
N LYS A 48 -14.76 -13.41 2.60
CA LYS A 48 -15.99 -14.17 2.84
C LYS A 48 -17.23 -13.40 2.39
N GLU A 49 -17.31 -12.11 2.69
CA GLU A 49 -18.43 -11.25 2.29
C GLU A 49 -18.36 -10.81 0.84
N LYS A 50 -17.25 -11.06 0.12
CA LYS A 50 -17.02 -10.65 -1.27
C LYS A 50 -17.30 -9.16 -1.48
N LEU A 51 -16.69 -8.31 -0.66
CA LEU A 51 -16.89 -6.86 -0.72
C LEU A 51 -16.19 -6.25 -1.95
N SER A 52 -16.75 -6.45 -3.13
CA SER A 52 -16.19 -5.98 -4.40
C SER A 52 -16.16 -4.45 -4.55
N ASN A 53 -16.84 -3.73 -3.68
CA ASN A 53 -16.78 -2.28 -3.59
C ASN A 53 -15.66 -1.77 -2.67
N LEU A 54 -14.80 -2.67 -2.15
CA LEU A 54 -13.62 -2.32 -1.38
C LEU A 54 -12.35 -2.67 -2.17
N THR A 55 -11.45 -1.70 -2.27
CA THR A 55 -10.09 -1.88 -2.81
C THR A 55 -9.10 -1.48 -1.73
N ALA A 56 -8.25 -2.41 -1.34
CA ALA A 56 -7.11 -2.14 -0.47
C ALA A 56 -5.88 -1.81 -1.32
N VAL A 57 -5.02 -0.92 -0.83
CA VAL A 57 -3.72 -0.60 -1.43
C VAL A 57 -2.66 -0.81 -0.35
N ILE A 58 -1.61 -1.55 -0.67
CA ILE A 58 -0.49 -1.76 0.23
C ILE A 58 0.73 -1.03 -0.34
N ASP A 59 1.25 -0.06 0.41
CA ASP A 59 2.55 0.53 0.15
C ASP A 59 3.63 -0.47 0.57
N ARG A 60 4.10 -1.28 -0.40
CA ARG A 60 5.12 -2.30 -0.20
C ARG A 60 6.51 -1.67 -0.33
N ASN A 61 6.87 -0.90 0.69
CA ASN A 61 8.14 -0.16 0.74
C ASN A 61 9.29 -0.94 1.41
N ASN A 62 9.01 -2.12 1.96
CA ASN A 62 9.96 -3.04 2.58
C ASN A 62 10.64 -2.54 3.85
N ILE A 63 10.20 -1.43 4.44
CA ILE A 63 10.74 -0.93 5.71
C ILE A 63 9.65 -0.76 6.77
N GLN A 64 10.05 -0.88 8.01
CA GLN A 64 9.27 -0.48 9.19
C GLN A 64 10.21 0.11 10.24
N ILE A 65 9.66 0.57 11.38
CA ILE A 65 10.43 1.31 12.39
C ILE A 65 11.69 0.56 12.85
N ASP A 66 11.61 -0.76 13.01
CA ASP A 66 12.65 -1.59 13.61
C ASP A 66 13.61 -2.23 12.58
N GLY A 67 13.37 -2.08 11.29
CA GLY A 67 14.22 -2.68 10.27
C GLY A 67 13.54 -2.88 8.91
N MET A 68 14.17 -3.71 8.08
CA MET A 68 13.54 -4.19 6.86
C MET A 68 12.37 -5.11 7.21
N THR A 69 11.24 -4.97 6.51
CA THR A 69 10.03 -5.73 6.85
C THR A 69 10.25 -7.24 6.87
N GLU A 70 11.00 -7.77 5.90
CA GLU A 70 11.27 -9.22 5.84
C GLU A 70 12.25 -9.72 6.91
N ASP A 71 13.08 -8.84 7.49
CA ASP A 71 13.98 -9.20 8.59
C ASP A 71 13.27 -9.16 9.94
N VAL A 72 12.31 -8.23 10.13
CA VAL A 72 11.57 -8.07 11.39
C VAL A 72 10.47 -9.13 11.51
N MET A 73 9.57 -9.21 10.53
CA MET A 73 8.51 -10.22 10.48
C MET A 73 8.11 -10.46 9.01
N PRO A 74 8.55 -11.57 8.40
CA PRO A 74 8.35 -11.83 6.98
C PRO A 74 6.90 -11.83 6.53
N LEU A 75 6.63 -11.17 5.42
CA LEU A 75 5.30 -11.07 4.80
C LEU A 75 5.14 -11.96 3.58
N GLU A 76 6.23 -12.38 2.94
CA GLU A 76 6.11 -13.12 1.68
C GLU A 76 5.62 -14.58 1.85
N SER A 77 4.80 -15.12 0.93
CA SER A 77 4.29 -14.38 -0.22
C SER A 77 2.99 -13.64 0.16
N LEU A 78 3.02 -12.33 0.14
CA LEU A 78 1.86 -11.51 0.47
C LEU A 78 0.71 -11.72 -0.54
N ARG A 79 1.03 -11.84 -1.85
CA ARG A 79 0.08 -12.20 -2.90
C ARG A 79 -0.70 -13.47 -2.55
N LEU A 80 0.00 -14.56 -2.28
CA LEU A 80 -0.63 -15.86 -2.02
C LEU A 80 -1.52 -15.84 -0.77
N LYS A 81 -1.15 -15.06 0.24
CA LYS A 81 -1.95 -14.89 1.46
C LYS A 81 -3.30 -14.26 1.14
N TYR A 82 -3.33 -13.16 0.38
CA TYR A 82 -4.58 -12.49 -0.03
C TYR A 82 -5.41 -13.36 -0.98
N GLU A 83 -4.77 -14.01 -1.96
CA GLU A 83 -5.45 -14.94 -2.88
C GLU A 83 -6.12 -16.10 -2.13
N ALA A 84 -5.47 -16.65 -1.09
CA ALA A 84 -6.02 -17.72 -0.26
C ALA A 84 -7.30 -17.28 0.49
N PHE A 85 -7.45 -16.01 0.82
CA PHE A 85 -8.66 -15.45 1.39
C PHE A 85 -9.70 -15.00 0.33
N GLY A 86 -9.47 -15.31 -0.95
CA GLY A 86 -10.43 -15.04 -2.01
C GLY A 86 -10.40 -13.62 -2.58
N TRP A 87 -9.31 -12.88 -2.38
CA TRP A 87 -9.12 -11.56 -2.99
C TRP A 87 -8.59 -11.64 -4.42
N HIS A 88 -8.90 -10.64 -5.22
CA HIS A 88 -8.19 -10.35 -6.45
C HIS A 88 -6.93 -9.54 -6.10
N VAL A 89 -5.78 -9.97 -6.61
CA VAL A 89 -4.50 -9.35 -6.27
C VAL A 89 -3.84 -8.78 -7.51
N LEU A 90 -3.53 -7.49 -7.47
CA LEU A 90 -2.75 -6.79 -8.47
C LEU A 90 -1.41 -6.36 -7.85
N GLU A 91 -0.34 -6.44 -8.63
CA GLU A 91 0.97 -5.92 -8.23
C GLU A 91 1.44 -4.90 -9.26
N VAL A 92 1.90 -3.75 -8.79
CA VAL A 92 2.34 -2.66 -9.65
C VAL A 92 3.60 -2.00 -9.10
N ASN A 93 4.36 -1.37 -9.99
CA ASN A 93 5.34 -0.38 -9.58
C ASN A 93 4.61 0.84 -9.01
N GLY A 94 4.73 1.09 -7.70
CA GLY A 94 4.06 2.21 -7.03
C GLY A 94 4.56 3.60 -7.43
N HIS A 95 5.71 3.68 -8.14
CA HIS A 95 6.22 4.92 -8.70
C HIS A 95 5.74 5.18 -10.14
N ASP A 96 5.11 4.20 -10.79
CA ASP A 96 4.46 4.37 -12.09
C ASP A 96 3.00 4.77 -11.87
N ILE A 97 2.73 6.07 -11.97
CA ILE A 97 1.39 6.63 -11.76
C ILE A 97 0.39 6.07 -12.78
N ALA A 98 0.81 5.85 -14.03
CA ALA A 98 -0.07 5.35 -15.07
C ALA A 98 -0.46 3.88 -14.78
N ALA A 99 0.51 3.04 -14.40
CA ALA A 99 0.27 1.65 -13.99
C ALA A 99 -0.66 1.58 -12.76
N PHE A 100 -0.43 2.46 -11.78
CA PHE A 100 -1.28 2.52 -10.57
C PHE A 100 -2.72 2.92 -10.88
N ILE A 101 -2.92 3.94 -11.75
CA ILE A 101 -4.26 4.32 -12.22
C ILE A 101 -4.91 3.14 -12.97
N GLY A 102 -4.16 2.45 -13.84
CA GLY A 102 -4.64 1.26 -14.55
C GLY A 102 -5.12 0.17 -13.58
N ALA A 103 -4.36 -0.11 -12.51
CA ALA A 103 -4.76 -1.07 -11.49
C ALA A 103 -6.03 -0.67 -10.74
N ILE A 104 -6.21 0.62 -10.44
CA ILE A 104 -7.46 1.12 -9.84
C ILE A 104 -8.65 0.92 -10.79
N GLU A 105 -8.49 1.19 -12.09
CA GLU A 105 -9.56 0.98 -13.07
C GLU A 105 -9.88 -0.52 -13.23
N GLU A 106 -8.86 -1.39 -13.24
CA GLU A 106 -9.04 -2.83 -13.23
C GLU A 106 -9.81 -3.30 -11.99
N ALA A 107 -9.42 -2.82 -10.79
CA ALA A 107 -10.12 -3.12 -9.54
C ALA A 107 -11.60 -2.71 -9.58
N LYS A 108 -11.94 -1.63 -10.26
CA LYS A 108 -13.33 -1.20 -10.45
C LYS A 108 -14.14 -2.15 -11.33
N ALA A 109 -13.49 -2.86 -12.24
CA ALA A 109 -14.13 -3.82 -13.13
C ALA A 109 -14.36 -5.20 -12.49
N ILE A 110 -13.75 -5.46 -11.31
CA ILE A 110 -13.95 -6.70 -10.56
C ILE A 110 -15.20 -6.60 -9.69
N TYR A 111 -16.22 -7.40 -9.96
CA TYR A 111 -17.51 -7.37 -9.24
C TYR A 111 -17.73 -8.57 -8.30
N GLU A 112 -16.89 -9.59 -8.36
CA GLU A 112 -17.12 -10.86 -7.66
C GLU A 112 -16.38 -10.97 -6.33
N LYS A 113 -15.34 -10.16 -6.12
CA LYS A 113 -14.45 -10.23 -4.95
C LYS A 113 -13.77 -8.89 -4.67
N PRO A 114 -13.28 -8.67 -3.43
CA PRO A 114 -12.48 -7.49 -3.11
C PRO A 114 -11.16 -7.53 -3.87
N THR A 115 -10.54 -6.36 -4.06
CA THR A 115 -9.22 -6.24 -4.70
C THR A 115 -8.20 -5.65 -3.75
N VAL A 116 -7.00 -6.20 -3.76
CA VAL A 116 -5.82 -5.58 -3.15
C VAL A 116 -4.80 -5.25 -4.24
N ILE A 117 -4.24 -4.05 -4.18
CA ILE A 117 -3.16 -3.58 -5.04
C ILE A 117 -1.91 -3.51 -4.17
N ILE A 118 -0.92 -4.35 -4.45
CA ILE A 118 0.39 -4.32 -3.82
C ILE A 118 1.26 -3.38 -4.67
N ALA A 119 1.50 -2.18 -4.17
CA ALA A 119 2.28 -1.17 -4.83
C ALA A 119 3.73 -1.23 -4.32
N HIS A 120 4.64 -1.74 -5.15
CA HIS A 120 6.05 -1.80 -4.81
C HIS A 120 6.67 -0.41 -4.91
N THR A 121 7.18 0.10 -3.79
CA THR A 121 7.78 1.44 -3.69
C THR A 121 9.17 1.40 -3.09
N ILE A 122 9.91 2.47 -3.32
CA ILE A 122 11.21 2.71 -2.70
C ILE A 122 11.02 3.83 -1.67
N PRO A 123 11.23 3.57 -0.38
CA PRO A 123 11.16 4.62 0.64
C PRO A 123 12.27 5.63 0.40
N GLY A 124 11.95 6.92 0.48
CA GLY A 124 12.91 8.00 0.21
C GLY A 124 13.26 8.23 -1.27
N LYS A 125 12.48 7.65 -2.20
CA LYS A 125 12.72 7.73 -3.65
C LYS A 125 13.10 9.13 -4.13
N GLY A 126 14.23 9.20 -4.85
CA GLY A 126 14.76 10.45 -5.40
C GLY A 126 15.80 11.13 -4.53
N VAL A 127 16.11 10.58 -3.34
CA VAL A 127 17.18 11.05 -2.48
C VAL A 127 18.09 9.86 -2.13
N SER A 128 19.21 9.72 -2.81
CA SER A 128 20.05 8.52 -2.78
C SER A 128 20.55 8.11 -1.39
N GLU A 129 20.78 9.09 -0.50
CA GLU A 129 21.26 8.81 0.86
C GLU A 129 20.20 8.21 1.79
N ILE A 130 18.91 8.23 1.42
CA ILE A 130 17.82 7.72 2.26
C ILE A 130 16.97 6.62 1.59
N GLU A 131 17.22 6.32 0.32
CA GLU A 131 16.53 5.21 -0.34
C GLU A 131 16.83 3.90 0.38
N PHE A 132 15.77 3.10 0.68
CA PHE A 132 15.83 1.83 1.40
C PHE A 132 16.41 1.89 2.83
N ASP A 133 16.61 3.07 3.40
CA ASP A 133 17.12 3.19 4.77
C ASP A 133 15.97 3.32 5.77
N TYR A 134 15.70 2.26 6.50
CA TYR A 134 14.62 2.20 7.50
C TYR A 134 14.80 3.19 8.66
N HIS A 135 16.04 3.67 8.92
CA HIS A 135 16.28 4.70 9.95
C HIS A 135 15.56 6.03 9.65
N TRP A 136 15.12 6.22 8.40
CA TRP A 136 14.32 7.37 7.99
C TRP A 136 12.81 7.14 8.12
N HIS A 137 12.39 5.94 8.53
CA HIS A 137 10.99 5.70 8.80
C HIS A 137 10.52 6.55 9.98
N GLY A 138 9.73 7.58 9.70
CA GLY A 138 9.25 8.51 10.72
C GLY A 138 10.25 9.54 11.24
N LYS A 139 11.46 9.63 10.69
CA LYS A 139 12.47 10.62 11.04
C LYS A 139 12.36 11.85 10.12
N PRO A 140 12.08 13.06 10.64
CA PRO A 140 12.11 14.27 9.82
C PRO A 140 13.57 14.68 9.56
N PRO A 141 13.90 15.20 8.35
CA PRO A 141 15.22 15.72 8.07
C PRO A 141 15.51 17.01 8.85
N SER A 142 16.77 17.21 9.26
CA SER A 142 17.26 18.49 9.74
C SER A 142 17.23 19.53 8.60
N LYS A 143 17.43 20.82 8.94
CA LYS A 143 17.45 21.89 7.93
C LYS A 143 18.57 21.73 6.92
N GLU A 144 19.73 21.23 7.35
CA GLU A 144 20.89 20.97 6.51
C GLU A 144 20.66 19.77 5.59
N GLU A 145 20.11 18.68 6.12
CA GLU A 145 19.71 17.49 5.34
C GLU A 145 18.65 17.87 4.31
N ALA A 146 17.61 18.59 4.72
CA ALA A 146 16.55 19.02 3.80
C ALA A 146 17.09 19.86 2.63
N LYS A 147 18.08 20.74 2.88
CA LYS A 147 18.72 21.52 1.80
C LYS A 147 19.48 20.63 0.81
N ARG A 148 20.16 19.58 1.30
CA ARG A 148 20.84 18.61 0.43
C ARG A 148 19.84 17.82 -0.39
N PHE A 149 18.81 17.26 0.25
CA PHE A 149 17.76 16.48 -0.40
C PHE A 149 17.02 17.29 -1.47
N MET A 150 16.64 18.52 -1.17
CA MET A 150 16.01 19.41 -2.15
C MET A 150 16.92 19.77 -3.32
N LYS A 151 18.23 19.81 -3.12
CA LYS A 151 19.20 20.05 -4.21
C LYS A 151 19.29 18.83 -5.12
N GLU A 152 19.30 17.63 -4.56
CA GLU A 152 19.31 16.37 -5.32
C GLU A 152 18.02 16.25 -6.16
N LEU A 153 16.86 16.39 -5.55
CA LEU A 153 15.57 16.37 -6.24
C LEU A 153 15.47 17.39 -7.39
N ARG A 154 16.06 18.58 -7.22
CA ARG A 154 16.09 19.62 -8.28
C ARG A 154 17.02 19.27 -9.43
N SER A 155 18.12 18.52 -9.19
CA SER A 155 19.05 18.11 -10.24
C SER A 155 18.39 17.19 -11.26
N HIS A 156 17.34 16.48 -10.88
CA HIS A 156 16.52 15.64 -11.76
C HIS A 156 15.41 16.42 -12.47
N GLY A 157 15.42 17.77 -12.45
CA GLY A 157 14.43 18.60 -13.12
C GLY A 157 12.98 18.37 -12.67
N GLY A 158 12.80 17.90 -11.44
CA GLY A 158 11.50 17.48 -10.90
C GLY A 158 10.99 16.13 -11.44
N LYS A 159 11.80 15.45 -12.26
CA LYS A 159 11.58 14.06 -12.65
C LYS A 159 12.43 13.15 -11.79
N VAL A 160 11.84 12.14 -11.26
CA VAL A 160 12.57 11.06 -10.59
C VAL A 160 12.95 10.06 -11.66
N ASP A 161 14.15 10.24 -12.25
CA ASP A 161 14.71 9.27 -13.18
C ASP A 161 15.30 8.11 -12.36
N GLY A 162 14.76 6.94 -12.48
CA GLY A 162 15.22 5.73 -11.82
C GLY A 162 14.73 4.49 -12.54
N GLU A 163 15.20 3.34 -12.09
CA GLU A 163 14.87 2.02 -12.65
C GLU A 163 13.35 1.76 -12.72
N TYR A 164 12.56 2.61 -12.05
CA TYR A 164 11.09 2.54 -11.93
C TYR A 164 10.40 3.84 -12.40
N ALA A 165 11.09 4.73 -13.14
CA ALA A 165 10.50 5.94 -13.70
C ALA A 165 9.88 5.69 -15.07
#